data_ef5b4704f1e5870b56a166d552a37d81
#
_entry.id   ef5b4704f1e5870b56a166d552a37d81
#
_cell.length_a   1.000
_cell.length_b   1.000
_cell.length_c   1.000
_cell.angle_alpha   90.00
_cell.angle_beta   90.00
_cell.angle_gamma   90.00
#
_symmetry.space_group_name_H-M   'P 1'
#
loop_
_entity.id
_entity.type
_entity.pdbx_description
1 polymer ?
#
loop_
_entity_poly.entity_id
_entity_poly.type
_entity_poly.pdbx_seq_one_letter_code
_entity_poly.pdbx_strand_id
1 'polypeptide(L)'
;MISARMKRAVGACLLLVNLAAAEPSDPNNPSCPKFLNWSTYPEMKFTVETVNGVRVLKAEGQIDQDVPAKLQDAIKANDPQEIWLRSPGGDARAGNAAGKIIRDAMIPTRIPEGWACFSACNFMFMGGVVRYVDPGGHFVVHMFTHVGDKEAVRSELKKGTDNAIGLIGDVEQDSALLASEDNDFLIRMGVSRKLLTDVMYQQKAVADDENKSTRRCLTQDEDYKYNVATKILN
;
A
#
# COMPACT_ATOMS: atom_id res chain seq x y z
N MET A 1 76.08 -22.59 -6.03
CA MET A 1 74.88 -22.18 -6.88
C MET A 1 73.68 -22.87 -6.33
N ILE A 2 72.87 -22.18 -5.54
CA ILE A 2 71.61 -22.72 -4.93
C ILE A 2 70.49 -21.95 -5.54
N SER A 3 69.66 -22.69 -6.35
CA SER A 3 68.46 -22.13 -7.01
C SER A 3 67.23 -22.20 -6.06
N ALA A 4 66.75 -21.04 -5.64
CA ALA A 4 65.49 -20.94 -4.84
C ALA A 4 64.31 -20.96 -5.73
N ARG A 5 63.48 -22.02 -5.65
CA ARG A 5 62.15 -22.11 -6.31
C ARG A 5 61.11 -21.38 -5.44
N MET A 6 60.62 -20.28 -5.97
CA MET A 6 59.52 -19.50 -5.40
C MET A 6 58.18 -20.17 -5.72
N LYS A 7 57.49 -20.74 -4.73
CA LYS A 7 56.14 -21.28 -4.86
C LYS A 7 55.14 -20.11 -4.81
N ARG A 8 54.48 -19.86 -5.93
CA ARG A 8 53.32 -18.95 -5.98
C ARG A 8 52.11 -19.66 -5.38
N ALA A 9 51.60 -19.17 -4.26
CA ALA A 9 50.31 -19.56 -3.71
C ALA A 9 49.20 -18.80 -4.47
N VAL A 10 48.39 -19.53 -5.21
CA VAL A 10 47.14 -18.99 -5.82
C VAL A 10 46.06 -19.02 -4.75
N GLY A 11 45.77 -17.88 -4.16
CA GLY A 11 44.63 -17.73 -3.26
C GLY A 11 43.31 -17.76 -4.06
N ALA A 12 42.55 -18.81 -3.90
CA ALA A 12 41.19 -18.88 -4.40
C ALA A 12 40.27 -18.01 -3.50
N CYS A 13 39.87 -16.86 -4.03
CA CYS A 13 38.84 -16.02 -3.39
C CYS A 13 37.47 -16.66 -3.64
N LEU A 14 36.94 -17.37 -2.63
CA LEU A 14 35.57 -17.86 -2.65
C LEU A 14 34.61 -16.66 -2.47
N LEU A 15 34.00 -16.23 -3.57
CA LEU A 15 32.87 -15.33 -3.54
C LEU A 15 31.66 -16.10 -2.97
N LEU A 16 31.35 -15.87 -1.69
CA LEU A 16 30.11 -16.30 -1.07
C LEU A 16 28.96 -15.45 -1.68
N VAL A 17 28.32 -15.98 -2.70
CA VAL A 17 27.05 -15.43 -3.18
C VAL A 17 26.00 -15.78 -2.13
N ASN A 18 25.60 -14.80 -1.32
CA ASN A 18 24.42 -14.92 -0.47
C ASN A 18 23.19 -14.97 -1.39
N LEU A 19 22.73 -16.18 -1.69
CA LEU A 19 21.39 -16.42 -2.23
C LEU A 19 20.41 -16.11 -1.09
N ALA A 20 19.88 -14.91 -1.04
CA ALA A 20 18.72 -14.63 -0.24
C ALA A 20 17.61 -15.59 -0.71
N ALA A 21 17.17 -16.49 0.18
CA ALA A 21 16.04 -17.37 -0.12
C ALA A 21 14.81 -16.49 -0.40
N ALA A 22 14.19 -16.69 -1.57
CA ALA A 22 12.95 -15.99 -1.88
C ALA A 22 11.90 -16.28 -0.81
N GLU A 23 11.26 -15.25 -0.29
CA GLU A 23 10.19 -15.43 0.69
C GLU A 23 9.05 -16.28 0.10
N PRO A 24 8.44 -17.18 0.89
CA PRO A 24 7.32 -17.97 0.40
C PRO A 24 6.16 -17.07 0.00
N SER A 25 5.64 -17.25 -1.23
CA SER A 25 4.50 -16.49 -1.72
C SER A 25 3.18 -16.98 -1.13
N ASP A 26 2.16 -16.10 -1.10
CA ASP A 26 0.79 -16.44 -0.75
C ASP A 26 0.15 -17.25 -1.91
N PRO A 27 -0.31 -18.49 -1.70
CA PRO A 27 -0.90 -19.30 -2.77
C PRO A 27 -2.13 -18.66 -3.43
N ASN A 28 -2.91 -17.87 -2.69
CA ASN A 28 -4.10 -17.18 -3.19
C ASN A 28 -3.76 -15.84 -3.87
N ASN A 29 -2.59 -15.27 -3.54
CA ASN A 29 -2.12 -13.99 -4.03
C ASN A 29 -0.63 -14.11 -4.42
N PRO A 30 -0.30 -14.82 -5.50
CA PRO A 30 1.08 -15.25 -5.80
C PRO A 30 2.07 -14.10 -6.06
N SER A 31 1.59 -12.88 -6.24
CA SER A 31 2.43 -11.68 -6.34
C SER A 31 2.86 -11.13 -4.98
N CYS A 32 2.30 -11.63 -3.88
CA CYS A 32 2.56 -11.16 -2.54
C CYS A 32 3.34 -12.19 -1.72
N PRO A 33 4.18 -11.76 -0.75
CA PRO A 33 4.69 -12.66 0.26
C PRO A 33 3.55 -13.22 1.10
N LYS A 34 3.76 -14.41 1.69
CA LYS A 34 2.77 -15.09 2.52
C LYS A 34 2.32 -14.24 3.71
N PHE A 35 3.25 -13.48 4.27
CA PHE A 35 3.00 -12.59 5.40
C PHE A 35 3.36 -11.16 5.02
N LEU A 36 2.36 -10.30 4.96
CA LEU A 36 2.54 -8.87 4.72
C LEU A 36 2.65 -8.14 6.06
N ASN A 37 3.70 -7.35 6.22
CA ASN A 37 3.96 -6.59 7.44
C ASN A 37 3.28 -5.21 7.38
N TRP A 38 1.96 -5.21 7.48
CA TRP A 38 1.23 -3.99 7.84
C TRP A 38 1.10 -3.86 9.36
N SER A 39 0.78 -2.68 9.84
CA SER A 39 0.57 -2.44 11.26
C SER A 39 -0.72 -3.12 11.77
N THR A 40 -0.64 -3.67 12.97
CA THR A 40 -1.79 -4.26 13.68
C THR A 40 -2.45 -3.27 14.66
N TYR A 41 -2.01 -2.01 14.68
CA TYR A 41 -2.65 -1.00 15.54
C TYR A 41 -4.08 -0.75 15.07
N PRO A 42 -5.07 -0.82 15.97
CA PRO A 42 -6.48 -0.64 15.64
C PRO A 42 -6.82 0.80 15.23
N GLU A 43 -5.93 1.75 15.58
CA GLU A 43 -6.02 3.16 15.20
C GLU A 43 -4.69 3.61 14.59
N MET A 44 -4.75 4.60 13.69
CA MET A 44 -3.55 5.21 13.10
C MET A 44 -2.76 5.96 14.17
N LYS A 45 -1.48 5.59 14.31
CA LYS A 45 -0.51 6.28 15.14
C LYS A 45 0.45 7.09 14.30
N PHE A 46 0.69 8.32 14.72
CA PHE A 46 1.66 9.22 14.11
C PHE A 46 2.83 9.39 15.08
N THR A 47 4.01 8.90 14.70
CA THR A 47 5.24 9.02 15.49
C THR A 47 6.32 9.71 14.69
N VAL A 48 7.10 10.58 15.34
CA VAL A 48 8.19 11.31 14.69
C VAL A 48 9.52 10.70 15.07
N GLU A 49 10.38 10.51 14.07
CA GLU A 49 11.74 10.02 14.27
C GLU A 49 12.68 10.72 13.28
N THR A 50 13.94 10.87 13.67
CA THR A 50 14.98 11.32 12.75
C THR A 50 15.76 10.11 12.25
N VAL A 51 15.66 9.83 10.96
CA VAL A 51 16.35 8.71 10.29
C VAL A 51 17.33 9.29 9.28
N ASN A 52 18.62 9.02 9.47
CA ASN A 52 19.68 9.53 8.59
C ASN A 52 19.63 11.06 8.36
N GLY A 53 19.27 11.80 9.42
CA GLY A 53 19.13 13.26 9.35
C GLY A 53 17.81 13.77 8.75
N VAL A 54 16.92 12.91 8.31
CA VAL A 54 15.58 13.24 7.80
C VAL A 54 14.55 13.11 8.90
N ARG A 55 13.74 14.14 9.13
CA ARG A 55 12.61 14.10 10.07
C ARG A 55 11.43 13.39 9.44
N VAL A 56 11.17 12.18 9.90
CA VAL A 56 10.17 11.26 9.36
C VAL A 56 8.94 11.23 10.26
N LEU A 57 7.75 11.34 9.67
CA LEU A 57 6.47 11.03 10.31
C LEU A 57 6.06 9.61 9.91
N LYS A 58 6.12 8.67 10.86
CA LYS A 58 5.61 7.31 10.66
C LYS A 58 4.10 7.30 10.89
N ALA A 59 3.35 6.80 9.91
CA ALA A 59 1.91 6.63 9.97
C ALA A 59 1.59 5.13 9.95
N GLU A 60 1.22 4.57 11.11
CA GLU A 60 1.10 3.14 11.33
C GLU A 60 -0.23 2.78 11.98
N GLY A 61 -1.04 1.94 11.35
CA GLY A 61 -2.32 1.50 11.90
C GLY A 61 -3.48 1.57 10.92
N GLN A 62 -4.66 1.28 11.43
CA GLN A 62 -5.90 1.31 10.65
C GLN A 62 -6.30 2.75 10.33
N ILE A 63 -6.86 2.96 9.15
CA ILE A 63 -7.37 4.25 8.69
C ILE A 63 -8.86 4.34 9.03
N ASP A 64 -9.20 5.25 9.93
CA ASP A 64 -10.56 5.64 10.30
C ASP A 64 -10.89 7.06 9.83
N GLN A 65 -12.13 7.50 10.08
CA GLN A 65 -12.63 8.81 9.65
C GLN A 65 -11.86 9.99 10.27
N ASP A 66 -11.19 9.79 11.40
CA ASP A 66 -10.43 10.84 12.11
C ASP A 66 -9.01 11.03 11.57
N VAL A 67 -8.50 10.06 10.80
CA VAL A 67 -7.12 10.08 10.28
C VAL A 67 -6.77 11.36 9.52
N PRO A 68 -7.62 11.92 8.63
CA PRO A 68 -7.29 13.16 7.94
C PRO A 68 -7.00 14.34 8.90
N ALA A 69 -7.81 14.51 9.92
CA ALA A 69 -7.61 15.59 10.91
C ALA A 69 -6.35 15.35 11.75
N LYS A 70 -6.18 14.14 12.29
CA LYS A 70 -5.00 13.74 13.07
C LYS A 70 -3.70 13.88 12.25
N LEU A 71 -3.72 13.52 10.97
CA LEU A 71 -2.58 13.70 10.05
C LEU A 71 -2.24 15.17 9.84
N GLN A 72 -3.25 16.01 9.61
CA GLN A 72 -3.03 17.45 9.40
C GLN A 72 -2.38 18.09 10.65
N ASP A 73 -2.84 17.72 11.83
CA ASP A 73 -2.28 18.21 13.09
C ASP A 73 -0.86 17.68 13.31
N ALA A 74 -0.60 16.40 13.00
CA ALA A 74 0.73 15.81 13.09
C ALA A 74 1.73 16.50 12.14
N ILE A 75 1.32 16.81 10.92
CA ILE A 75 2.14 17.53 9.93
C ILE A 75 2.45 18.94 10.46
N LYS A 76 1.45 19.70 10.90
CA LYS A 76 1.63 21.06 11.43
C LYS A 76 2.53 21.12 12.66
N ALA A 77 2.37 20.16 13.58
CA ALA A 77 3.12 20.12 14.81
C ALA A 77 4.59 19.73 14.63
N ASN A 78 4.90 18.94 13.63
CA ASN A 78 6.22 18.31 13.50
C ASN A 78 6.99 18.70 12.24
N ASP A 79 6.35 19.34 11.24
CA ASP A 79 6.95 19.74 9.97
C ASP A 79 7.84 18.62 9.37
N PRO A 80 7.27 17.42 9.08
CA PRO A 80 8.05 16.28 8.62
C PRO A 80 8.55 16.49 7.19
N GLN A 81 9.74 15.97 6.91
CA GLN A 81 10.36 15.99 5.59
C GLN A 81 9.95 14.78 4.73
N GLU A 82 9.44 13.71 5.37
CA GLU A 82 8.97 12.50 4.71
C GLU A 82 7.92 11.80 5.58
N ILE A 83 6.94 11.14 4.95
CA ILE A 83 5.94 10.31 5.65
C ILE A 83 6.17 8.84 5.27
N TRP A 84 6.35 7.99 6.28
CA TRP A 84 6.48 6.54 6.10
C TRP A 84 5.18 5.85 6.46
N LEU A 85 4.75 4.90 5.63
CA LEU A 85 3.42 4.30 5.71
C LEU A 85 3.48 2.79 5.95
N ARG A 86 2.77 2.32 6.99
CA ARG A 86 2.55 0.90 7.31
C ARG A 86 1.12 0.70 7.80
N SER A 87 0.22 0.23 6.93
CA SER A 87 -1.20 0.19 7.27
C SER A 87 -1.96 -0.92 6.52
N PRO A 88 -2.92 -1.58 7.17
CA PRO A 88 -3.85 -2.50 6.52
C PRO A 88 -4.94 -1.77 5.70
N GLY A 89 -4.94 -0.44 5.69
CA GLY A 89 -6.02 0.37 5.11
C GLY A 89 -7.15 0.65 6.09
N GLY A 90 -8.37 0.73 5.61
CA GLY A 90 -9.57 1.06 6.36
C GLY A 90 -10.56 1.87 5.54
N ASP A 91 -11.02 3.02 6.03
CA ASP A 91 -11.97 3.89 5.33
C ASP A 91 -11.32 4.50 4.07
N ALA A 92 -11.93 4.20 2.91
CA ALA A 92 -11.39 4.63 1.61
C ALA A 92 -11.48 6.15 1.43
N ARG A 93 -12.56 6.78 1.90
CA ARG A 93 -12.74 8.24 1.77
C ARG A 93 -11.77 8.99 2.69
N ALA A 94 -11.53 8.46 3.89
CA ALA A 94 -10.52 9.01 4.80
C ALA A 94 -9.10 8.88 4.21
N GLY A 95 -8.76 7.74 3.62
CA GLY A 95 -7.49 7.54 2.92
C GLY A 95 -7.29 8.53 1.77
N ASN A 96 -8.34 8.73 0.96
CA ASN A 96 -8.34 9.71 -0.15
C ASN A 96 -8.15 11.16 0.37
N ALA A 97 -8.89 11.53 1.43
CA ALA A 97 -8.76 12.86 2.05
C ALA A 97 -7.35 13.07 2.64
N ALA A 98 -6.81 12.07 3.34
CA ALA A 98 -5.46 12.12 3.89
C ALA A 98 -4.38 12.25 2.78
N GLY A 99 -4.56 11.52 1.66
CA GLY A 99 -3.68 11.66 0.50
C GLY A 99 -3.67 13.07 -0.11
N LYS A 100 -4.85 13.72 -0.16
CA LYS A 100 -4.93 15.13 -0.59
C LYS A 100 -4.19 16.08 0.36
N ILE A 101 -4.31 15.86 1.68
CA ILE A 101 -3.58 16.63 2.69
C ILE A 101 -2.07 16.48 2.51
N ILE A 102 -1.58 15.26 2.29
CA ILE A 102 -0.15 15.00 2.03
C ILE A 102 0.32 15.74 0.77
N ARG A 103 -0.47 15.69 -0.30
CA ARG A 103 -0.17 16.39 -1.55
C ARG A 103 -0.12 17.90 -1.36
N ASP A 104 -1.09 18.47 -0.66
CA ASP A 104 -1.17 19.91 -0.44
C ASP A 104 -0.03 20.39 0.48
N ALA A 105 0.45 19.53 1.38
CA ALA A 105 1.65 19.76 2.21
C ALA A 105 2.97 19.57 1.46
N MET A 106 2.96 19.09 0.22
CA MET A 106 4.14 18.84 -0.61
C MET A 106 5.19 17.91 0.02
N ILE A 107 4.74 16.90 0.78
CA ILE A 107 5.60 15.98 1.50
C ILE A 107 5.79 14.68 0.69
N PRO A 108 7.05 14.17 0.56
CA PRO A 108 7.33 12.85 0.04
C PRO A 108 6.74 11.73 0.91
N THR A 109 6.41 10.58 0.29
CA THR A 109 5.95 9.38 0.99
C THR A 109 6.85 8.19 0.69
N ARG A 110 6.95 7.27 1.66
CA ARG A 110 7.74 6.04 1.52
C ARG A 110 7.02 4.83 2.11
N ILE A 111 7.17 3.69 1.43
CA ILE A 111 6.96 2.38 1.99
C ILE A 111 8.35 1.76 2.17
N PRO A 112 8.89 1.72 3.41
CA PRO A 112 10.20 1.16 3.70
C PRO A 112 10.28 -0.34 3.41
N GLU A 113 11.51 -0.86 3.32
CA GLU A 113 11.79 -2.29 3.25
C GLU A 113 11.04 -3.05 4.36
N GLY A 114 10.40 -4.16 3.99
CA GLY A 114 9.64 -5.01 4.89
C GLY A 114 8.31 -4.43 5.36
N TRP A 115 7.89 -3.24 4.92
CA TRP A 115 6.60 -2.66 5.25
C TRP A 115 5.57 -2.87 4.14
N ALA A 116 4.28 -2.90 4.51
CA ALA A 116 3.19 -2.98 3.55
C ALA A 116 2.16 -1.85 3.75
N CYS A 117 1.75 -1.27 2.64
CA CYS A 117 0.68 -0.29 2.54
C CYS A 117 -0.44 -0.89 1.68
N PHE A 118 -1.63 -1.11 2.28
CA PHE A 118 -2.73 -1.84 1.69
C PHE A 118 -4.01 -1.02 1.64
N SER A 119 -4.81 -1.19 0.57
CA SER A 119 -6.16 -0.62 0.47
C SER A 119 -6.16 0.92 0.60
N ALA A 120 -6.91 1.50 1.53
CA ALA A 120 -6.99 2.94 1.77
C ALA A 120 -5.63 3.61 2.04
N CYS A 121 -4.63 2.86 2.54
CA CYS A 121 -3.25 3.33 2.70
C CYS A 121 -2.63 3.77 1.36
N ASN A 122 -3.02 3.13 0.27
CA ASN A 122 -2.53 3.45 -1.07
C ASN A 122 -2.81 4.91 -1.46
N PHE A 123 -3.97 5.44 -1.05
CA PHE A 123 -4.30 6.84 -1.31
C PHE A 123 -3.41 7.80 -0.51
N MET A 124 -3.13 7.48 0.76
CA MET A 124 -2.15 8.25 1.54
C MET A 124 -0.78 8.25 0.86
N PHE A 125 -0.31 7.08 0.42
CA PHE A 125 0.98 6.93 -0.26
C PHE A 125 1.02 7.71 -1.59
N MET A 126 0.00 7.55 -2.43
CA MET A 126 -0.07 8.24 -3.72
C MET A 126 -0.20 9.76 -3.59
N GLY A 127 -0.57 10.28 -2.41
CA GLY A 127 -0.57 11.71 -2.09
C GLY A 127 0.82 12.34 -2.14
N GLY A 128 1.88 11.59 -1.88
CA GLY A 128 3.25 12.09 -1.88
C GLY A 128 3.67 12.74 -3.20
N VAL A 129 4.42 13.86 -3.10
CA VAL A 129 4.96 14.53 -4.29
C VAL A 129 6.10 13.75 -4.93
N VAL A 130 6.89 13.08 -4.10
CA VAL A 130 7.84 12.03 -4.47
C VAL A 130 7.46 10.79 -3.69
N ARG A 131 7.45 9.64 -4.34
CA ARG A 131 6.96 8.40 -3.76
C ARG A 131 8.00 7.31 -3.89
N TYR A 132 8.39 6.71 -2.74
CA TYR A 132 9.40 5.69 -2.68
C TYR A 132 8.77 4.37 -2.21
N VAL A 133 8.91 3.32 -3.01
CA VAL A 133 8.73 1.93 -2.56
C VAL A 133 10.11 1.32 -2.51
N ASP A 134 10.64 1.10 -1.30
CA ASP A 134 11.96 0.51 -1.15
C ASP A 134 11.95 -0.96 -1.59
N PRO A 135 13.08 -1.53 -2.04
CA PRO A 135 13.17 -2.96 -2.28
C PRO A 135 12.69 -3.75 -1.05
N GLY A 136 11.72 -4.66 -1.24
CA GLY A 136 11.06 -5.35 -0.12
C GLY A 136 9.95 -4.58 0.59
N GLY A 137 9.66 -3.34 0.19
CA GLY A 137 8.42 -2.64 0.52
C GLY A 137 7.29 -3.07 -0.41
N HIS A 138 6.04 -3.09 0.08
CA HIS A 138 4.91 -3.60 -0.68
C HIS A 138 3.76 -2.60 -0.79
N PHE A 139 3.50 -2.15 -2.02
CA PHE A 139 2.26 -1.47 -2.38
C PHE A 139 1.23 -2.54 -2.79
N VAL A 140 0.15 -2.67 -2.00
CA VAL A 140 -0.79 -3.78 -2.14
C VAL A 140 -2.17 -3.27 -2.52
N VAL A 141 -2.72 -3.78 -3.62
CA VAL A 141 -4.05 -3.40 -4.12
C VAL A 141 -5.05 -4.53 -4.02
N HIS A 142 -6.31 -4.18 -3.90
CA HIS A 142 -7.46 -5.07 -4.01
C HIS A 142 -8.66 -4.30 -4.58
N MET A 143 -9.70 -5.01 -4.97
CA MET A 143 -10.96 -4.41 -5.38
C MET A 143 -11.78 -4.00 -4.14
N PHE A 144 -12.43 -2.84 -4.20
CA PHE A 144 -13.47 -2.49 -3.23
C PHE A 144 -14.63 -3.49 -3.31
N THR A 145 -15.16 -3.92 -2.16
CA THR A 145 -16.26 -4.88 -2.12
C THR A 145 -17.05 -4.80 -0.81
N HIS A 146 -18.36 -4.96 -0.89
CA HIS A 146 -19.28 -5.10 0.24
C HIS A 146 -19.42 -6.55 0.74
N VAL A 147 -18.73 -7.52 0.16
CA VAL A 147 -18.79 -8.93 0.58
C VAL A 147 -18.46 -9.14 2.06
N GLY A 148 -17.71 -8.20 2.65
CA GLY A 148 -17.42 -8.21 4.10
C GLY A 148 -18.57 -7.80 5.00
N ASP A 149 -19.60 -7.13 4.49
CA ASP A 149 -20.69 -6.57 5.28
C ASP A 149 -21.83 -7.60 5.47
N LYS A 150 -21.45 -8.85 5.78
CA LYS A 150 -22.35 -10.03 5.82
C LYS A 150 -23.58 -9.83 6.67
N GLU A 151 -23.45 -9.19 7.84
CA GLU A 151 -24.60 -8.97 8.75
C GLU A 151 -25.59 -7.96 8.19
N ALA A 152 -25.13 -6.85 7.60
CA ALA A 152 -25.95 -5.86 6.95
C ALA A 152 -26.69 -6.49 5.75
N VAL A 153 -25.94 -7.21 4.89
CA VAL A 153 -26.51 -7.93 3.74
C VAL A 153 -27.59 -8.93 4.18
N ARG A 154 -27.29 -9.77 5.19
CA ARG A 154 -28.27 -10.74 5.71
C ARG A 154 -29.50 -10.07 6.30
N SER A 155 -29.33 -8.93 6.97
CA SER A 155 -30.45 -8.16 7.53
C SER A 155 -31.40 -7.69 6.43
N GLU A 156 -30.86 -7.11 5.36
CA GLU A 156 -31.68 -6.63 4.23
C GLU A 156 -32.37 -7.79 3.49
N LEU A 157 -31.65 -8.88 3.24
CA LEU A 157 -32.23 -10.07 2.59
C LEU A 157 -33.38 -10.70 3.39
N LYS A 158 -33.35 -10.66 4.72
CA LYS A 158 -34.45 -11.16 5.59
C LYS A 158 -35.74 -10.32 5.49
N LYS A 159 -35.65 -9.06 5.07
CA LYS A 159 -36.80 -8.15 4.91
C LYS A 159 -37.60 -8.43 3.62
N GLY A 160 -37.07 -9.24 2.70
CA GLY A 160 -37.74 -9.67 1.48
C GLY A 160 -37.10 -9.19 0.18
N THR A 161 -37.71 -9.58 -0.93
CA THR A 161 -37.15 -9.38 -2.28
C THR A 161 -36.92 -7.91 -2.64
N ASP A 162 -37.87 -7.04 -2.29
CA ASP A 162 -37.78 -5.61 -2.63
C ASP A 162 -36.56 -4.95 -1.91
N ASN A 163 -36.30 -5.34 -0.65
CA ASN A 163 -35.16 -4.89 0.09
C ASN A 163 -33.87 -5.44 -0.51
N ALA A 164 -33.87 -6.69 -1.01
CA ALA A 164 -32.71 -7.26 -1.71
C ALA A 164 -32.40 -6.50 -3.01
N ILE A 165 -33.41 -6.12 -3.78
CA ILE A 165 -33.27 -5.31 -5.00
C ILE A 165 -32.73 -3.91 -4.65
N GLY A 166 -33.29 -3.28 -3.60
CA GLY A 166 -32.79 -2.00 -3.09
C GLY A 166 -31.32 -2.05 -2.71
N LEU A 167 -30.91 -3.08 -1.94
CA LEU A 167 -29.51 -3.29 -1.54
C LEU A 167 -28.58 -3.41 -2.75
N ILE A 168 -28.99 -4.10 -3.82
CA ILE A 168 -28.20 -4.18 -5.05
C ILE A 168 -28.00 -2.80 -5.65
N GLY A 169 -29.07 -2.00 -5.75
CA GLY A 169 -29.00 -0.63 -6.26
C GLY A 169 -28.06 0.26 -5.44
N ASP A 170 -28.13 0.18 -4.10
CA ASP A 170 -27.25 0.93 -3.20
C ASP A 170 -25.77 0.54 -3.39
N VAL A 171 -25.48 -0.76 -3.51
CA VAL A 171 -24.14 -1.27 -3.75
C VAL A 171 -23.60 -0.84 -5.11
N GLU A 172 -24.42 -0.89 -6.16
CA GLU A 172 -24.03 -0.42 -7.50
C GLU A 172 -23.72 1.07 -7.49
N GLN A 173 -24.58 1.89 -6.86
CA GLN A 173 -24.39 3.33 -6.78
C GLN A 173 -23.14 3.70 -5.98
N ASP A 174 -22.91 3.10 -4.80
CA ASP A 174 -21.74 3.39 -3.97
C ASP A 174 -20.44 2.94 -4.65
N SER A 175 -20.46 1.78 -5.31
CA SER A 175 -19.31 1.28 -6.07
C SER A 175 -18.96 2.18 -7.26
N ALA A 176 -19.97 2.66 -8.00
CA ALA A 176 -19.75 3.57 -9.13
C ALA A 176 -19.22 4.93 -8.66
N LEU A 177 -19.76 5.46 -7.56
CA LEU A 177 -19.28 6.72 -6.97
C LEU A 177 -17.85 6.60 -6.49
N LEU A 178 -17.53 5.55 -5.73
CA LEU A 178 -16.15 5.32 -5.23
C LEU A 178 -15.16 5.14 -6.38
N ALA A 179 -15.52 4.37 -7.41
CA ALA A 179 -14.68 4.21 -8.60
C ALA A 179 -14.40 5.53 -9.32
N SER A 180 -15.40 6.44 -9.36
CA SER A 180 -15.25 7.78 -9.93
C SER A 180 -14.32 8.66 -9.07
N GLU A 181 -14.51 8.65 -7.74
CA GLU A 181 -13.67 9.37 -6.79
C GLU A 181 -12.20 8.91 -6.84
N ASP A 182 -11.98 7.59 -6.93
CA ASP A 182 -10.65 6.99 -7.09
C ASP A 182 -9.99 7.45 -8.40
N ASN A 183 -10.77 7.44 -9.49
CA ASN A 183 -10.26 7.88 -10.80
C ASN A 183 -9.84 9.35 -10.77
N ASP A 184 -10.65 10.24 -10.20
CA ASP A 184 -10.33 11.65 -10.04
C ASP A 184 -9.11 11.87 -9.15
N PHE A 185 -8.99 11.08 -8.08
CA PHE A 185 -7.82 11.09 -7.21
C PHE A 185 -6.54 10.71 -7.97
N LEU A 186 -6.55 9.61 -8.72
CA LEU A 186 -5.38 9.17 -9.48
C LEU A 186 -4.94 10.23 -10.49
N ILE A 187 -5.89 10.86 -11.19
CA ILE A 187 -5.60 11.97 -12.13
C ILE A 187 -4.89 13.10 -11.38
N ARG A 188 -5.45 13.55 -10.25
CA ARG A 188 -4.88 14.63 -9.43
C ARG A 188 -3.47 14.31 -8.96
N MET A 189 -3.19 13.05 -8.59
CA MET A 189 -1.88 12.61 -8.10
C MET A 189 -0.90 12.25 -9.21
N GLY A 190 -1.32 12.32 -10.46
CA GLY A 190 -0.49 11.96 -11.61
C GLY A 190 -0.20 10.45 -11.68
N VAL A 191 -1.03 9.64 -11.07
CA VAL A 191 -0.97 8.16 -11.15
C VAL A 191 -1.77 7.68 -12.36
N SER A 192 -1.30 6.65 -13.02
CA SER A 192 -2.00 6.10 -14.19
C SER A 192 -3.33 5.47 -13.79
N ARG A 193 -4.44 5.90 -14.43
CA ARG A 193 -5.76 5.30 -14.26
C ARG A 193 -5.81 3.81 -14.63
N LYS A 194 -4.84 3.35 -15.43
CA LYS A 194 -4.69 1.93 -15.75
C LYS A 194 -4.40 1.07 -14.52
N LEU A 195 -3.89 1.65 -13.42
CA LEU A 195 -3.79 0.94 -12.14
C LEU A 195 -5.16 0.39 -11.71
N LEU A 196 -6.25 1.16 -11.89
CA LEU A 196 -7.60 0.70 -11.55
C LEU A 196 -8.04 -0.44 -12.45
N THR A 197 -7.98 -0.26 -13.78
CA THR A 197 -8.54 -1.19 -14.78
C THR A 197 -7.70 -2.44 -15.00
N ASP A 198 -6.37 -2.29 -15.02
CA ASP A 198 -5.47 -3.39 -15.34
C ASP A 198 -5.11 -4.23 -14.11
N VAL A 199 -5.22 -3.68 -12.90
CA VAL A 199 -4.79 -4.35 -11.67
C VAL A 199 -5.89 -4.41 -10.62
N MET A 200 -6.40 -3.28 -10.11
CA MET A 200 -7.31 -3.27 -8.97
C MET A 200 -8.63 -3.97 -9.27
N TYR A 201 -9.30 -3.61 -10.37
CA TYR A 201 -10.60 -4.20 -10.74
C TYR A 201 -10.49 -5.59 -11.38
N GLN A 202 -9.26 -6.12 -11.57
CA GLN A 202 -9.04 -7.52 -11.90
C GLN A 202 -9.03 -8.41 -10.65
N GLN A 203 -8.96 -7.83 -9.46
CA GLN A 203 -9.08 -8.58 -8.22
C GLN A 203 -10.53 -9.02 -8.02
N LYS A 204 -10.73 -10.18 -7.36
CA LYS A 204 -12.07 -10.78 -7.22
C LYS A 204 -12.53 -10.69 -5.77
N ALA A 205 -13.81 -10.41 -5.57
CA ALA A 205 -14.44 -10.58 -4.28
C ALA A 205 -14.37 -12.06 -3.84
N VAL A 206 -14.05 -12.29 -2.58
CA VAL A 206 -13.94 -13.64 -1.99
C VAL A 206 -14.80 -13.68 -0.74
N ALA A 207 -15.69 -14.64 -0.65
CA ALA A 207 -16.65 -14.77 0.46
C ALA A 207 -16.10 -15.61 1.62
N ASP A 208 -14.82 -15.43 2.00
CA ASP A 208 -14.29 -16.06 3.22
C ASP A 208 -14.21 -15.06 4.38
N ASP A 209 -13.86 -15.52 5.58
CA ASP A 209 -13.87 -14.70 6.78
C ASP A 209 -12.58 -13.87 6.94
N GLU A 210 -11.48 -14.27 6.33
CA GLU A 210 -10.18 -13.61 6.46
C GLU A 210 -9.90 -12.66 5.28
N ASN A 211 -10.34 -13.05 4.07
CA ASN A 211 -10.09 -12.31 2.84
C ASN A 211 -11.40 -11.90 2.17
N LYS A 212 -11.64 -10.61 2.03
CA LYS A 212 -12.83 -10.08 1.34
C LYS A 212 -12.64 -10.01 -0.18
N SER A 213 -11.40 -10.01 -0.63
CA SER A 213 -11.01 -10.05 -2.04
C SER A 213 -9.62 -10.63 -2.23
N THR A 214 -9.33 -11.11 -3.45
CA THR A 214 -7.94 -11.33 -3.83
C THR A 214 -7.18 -10.00 -3.82
N ARG A 215 -5.85 -10.07 -3.66
CA ARG A 215 -4.97 -8.90 -3.61
C ARG A 215 -3.77 -9.09 -4.53
N ARG A 216 -3.18 -7.99 -4.92
CA ARG A 216 -1.98 -7.96 -5.71
C ARG A 216 -0.96 -7.02 -5.09
N CYS A 217 0.25 -7.52 -4.87
CA CYS A 217 1.41 -6.68 -4.60
C CYS A 217 2.03 -6.27 -5.93
N LEU A 218 2.22 -4.98 -6.14
CA LEU A 218 2.89 -4.51 -7.33
C LEU A 218 4.36 -4.89 -7.27
N THR A 219 4.91 -5.22 -8.43
CA THR A 219 6.36 -5.30 -8.62
C THR A 219 6.92 -3.89 -8.76
N GLN A 220 8.22 -3.72 -8.55
CA GLN A 220 8.88 -2.42 -8.72
C GLN A 220 8.69 -1.86 -10.15
N ASP A 221 8.70 -2.72 -11.16
CA ASP A 221 8.44 -2.32 -12.54
C ASP A 221 6.99 -1.83 -12.73
N GLU A 222 6.03 -2.47 -12.06
CA GLU A 222 4.62 -2.04 -12.07
C GLU A 222 4.42 -0.72 -11.30
N ASP A 223 5.11 -0.53 -10.17
CA ASP A 223 5.10 0.73 -9.43
C ASP A 223 5.54 1.91 -10.32
N TYR A 224 6.58 1.72 -11.13
CA TYR A 224 7.03 2.73 -12.09
C TYR A 224 6.12 2.81 -13.32
N LYS A 225 5.64 1.68 -13.84
CA LYS A 225 4.75 1.63 -15.02
C LYS A 225 3.47 2.42 -14.81
N TYR A 226 2.87 2.30 -13.63
CA TYR A 226 1.65 3.00 -13.27
C TYR A 226 1.89 4.37 -12.62
N ASN A 227 3.14 4.79 -12.51
CA ASN A 227 3.54 6.01 -11.78
C ASN A 227 3.03 6.02 -10.33
N VAL A 228 2.98 4.87 -9.69
CA VAL A 228 2.72 4.71 -8.25
C VAL A 228 3.94 5.17 -7.48
N ALA A 229 5.13 4.69 -7.83
CA ALA A 229 6.39 5.19 -7.32
C ALA A 229 7.06 6.14 -8.31
N THR A 230 7.84 7.09 -7.80
CA THR A 230 8.61 8.04 -8.61
C THR A 230 9.93 7.41 -9.03
N LYS A 231 10.17 7.28 -10.32
CA LYS A 231 11.44 6.83 -10.85
C LYS A 231 12.48 7.96 -10.75
N ILE A 232 13.48 7.77 -9.91
CA ILE A 232 14.62 8.69 -9.85
C ILE A 232 15.57 8.29 -10.97
N LEU A 233 15.82 9.22 -11.90
CA LEU A 233 16.85 9.06 -12.91
C LEU A 233 18.17 9.49 -12.29
N ASN A 234 19.09 8.55 -12.10
CA ASN A 234 20.48 8.81 -11.67
C ASN A 234 21.29 9.30 -12.84
#